data_9ff2a19dc00e15f0270a0d71e916e63e
#
_entry.id   9ff2a19dc00e15f0270a0d71e916e63e
#
_cell.length_a   1.000
_cell.length_b   1.000
_cell.length_c   1.000
_cell.angle_alpha   90.00
_cell.angle_beta   90.00
_cell.angle_gamma   90.00
#
_symmetry.space_group_name_H-M   'P 1'
#
loop_
_entity.id
_entity.type
_entity.pdbx_description
1 polymer ?
#
loop_
_entity_poly.entity_id
_entity_poly.type
_entity_poly.pdbx_seq_one_letter_code
_entity_poly.pdbx_strand_id
1 'polypeptide(L)'
;MRATRRQFIMAGAAAAVAVACTPTVPATGGRACPAVPGLGGPTPLPAPGSTGLVDEAWFSARADSFLEVGTASLSGGDINNVVAHLIRARRDPSFTWDPSQVSHTLVSGDPFRDTDDFELMYCQWALRLGRGVLPAETIAGIEAKIIGARYRYNDPLPAGTVDNKWFWSENHRGMFACDEYLGGLALPDATFTFTGLTGAQHAARTRQVVVDWLKERTKFGFFEWHSNTYLKYSYAPVLTLLEFAEDPEIASLAATVADTAMLDLAANTFHCVFGASHGRGYKAGKLSYSGESSFNTCKLLFDNTDRPFNNGNDIGPLYLIGQSRYRVPEAVRRIGASNDVAVVRERHGLPLDPHEPYSLQPVAPFGYDYADEKNLPFWWSTGALTAWQMVPVSLAAAKKWNLFDTELFQKFAKVKDFLDTSPGLAQVVVR
;
A
#
# COMPACT_ATOMS: atom_id res chain seq x y z
N MET A 1 37.02 -1.20 3.64
CA MET A 1 35.71 -1.00 4.26
C MET A 1 34.66 -1.47 3.26
N ARG A 2 33.90 -2.50 3.57
CA ARG A 2 32.79 -2.94 2.70
C ARG A 2 31.58 -2.04 2.99
N ALA A 3 31.20 -1.21 2.02
CA ALA A 3 29.96 -0.44 2.10
C ALA A 3 28.79 -1.40 2.28
N THR A 4 27.90 -1.13 3.21
CA THR A 4 26.69 -1.93 3.40
C THR A 4 25.80 -1.79 2.18
N ARG A 5 25.01 -2.82 1.85
CA ARG A 5 24.07 -2.83 0.71
C ARG A 5 23.10 -1.61 0.73
N ARG A 6 22.79 -1.08 1.93
CA ARG A 6 22.03 0.17 2.13
C ARG A 6 22.73 1.40 1.55
N GLN A 7 24.07 1.50 1.70
CA GLN A 7 24.83 2.63 1.14
C GLN A 7 24.89 2.59 -0.39
N PHE A 8 24.82 1.39 -0.99
CA PHE A 8 24.81 1.23 -2.45
C PHE A 8 23.46 1.58 -3.07
N ILE A 9 22.34 1.24 -2.39
CA ILE A 9 20.98 1.57 -2.82
C ILE A 9 20.75 3.08 -2.68
N MET A 10 21.21 3.70 -1.60
CA MET A 10 21.14 5.15 -1.40
C MET A 10 21.91 5.93 -2.45
N ALA A 11 23.08 5.44 -2.88
CA ALA A 11 23.84 6.06 -3.97
C ALA A 11 23.12 5.91 -5.32
N GLY A 12 22.42 4.79 -5.54
CA GLY A 12 21.63 4.55 -6.75
C GLY A 12 20.38 5.45 -6.84
N ALA A 13 19.63 5.58 -5.74
CA ALA A 13 18.44 6.44 -5.69
C ALA A 13 18.83 7.93 -5.80
N ALA A 14 19.89 8.36 -5.10
CA ALA A 14 20.39 9.73 -5.21
C ALA A 14 20.94 10.04 -6.62
N ALA A 15 21.59 9.09 -7.29
CA ALA A 15 22.07 9.25 -8.65
C ALA A 15 20.93 9.30 -9.67
N ALA A 16 19.87 8.50 -9.49
CA ALA A 16 18.69 8.54 -10.35
C ALA A 16 17.92 9.88 -10.23
N VAL A 17 17.83 10.41 -9.00
CA VAL A 17 17.23 11.73 -8.73
C VAL A 17 18.07 12.86 -9.31
N ALA A 18 19.41 12.78 -9.20
CA ALA A 18 20.31 13.80 -9.77
C ALA A 18 20.23 13.88 -11.31
N VAL A 19 20.00 12.75 -11.99
CA VAL A 19 19.82 12.72 -13.45
C VAL A 19 18.43 13.22 -13.88
N ALA A 20 17.41 13.04 -13.04
CA ALA A 20 16.05 13.54 -13.31
C ALA A 20 15.88 15.05 -13.04
N CYS A 21 16.74 15.63 -12.20
CA CYS A 21 16.66 17.04 -11.76
C CYS A 21 17.61 17.99 -12.48
N THR A 22 18.20 17.62 -13.62
CA THR A 22 18.95 18.61 -14.43
C THR A 22 17.95 19.54 -15.13
N PRO A 23 17.85 20.81 -14.73
CA PRO A 23 16.92 21.73 -15.38
C PRO A 23 17.43 22.06 -16.79
N THR A 24 16.71 21.59 -17.80
CA THR A 24 16.87 22.04 -19.19
C THR A 24 15.96 23.21 -19.54
N VAL A 25 15.42 23.88 -18.53
CA VAL A 25 14.64 25.11 -18.75
C VAL A 25 15.49 26.30 -18.32
N PRO A 26 15.70 27.33 -19.17
CA PRO A 26 16.35 28.55 -18.76
C PRO A 26 15.61 29.15 -17.55
N ALA A 27 16.32 29.53 -16.52
CA ALA A 27 15.79 30.24 -15.38
C ALA A 27 15.21 31.60 -15.84
N THR A 28 13.99 31.60 -16.35
CA THR A 28 13.20 32.82 -16.45
C THR A 28 12.71 33.14 -15.04
N GLY A 29 13.13 34.31 -14.54
CA GLY A 29 12.94 34.80 -13.17
C GLY A 29 11.71 34.24 -12.46
N GLY A 30 11.97 33.44 -11.43
CA GLY A 30 10.93 32.76 -10.68
C GLY A 30 9.92 33.75 -10.13
N ARG A 31 8.71 33.72 -10.65
CA ARG A 31 7.59 34.33 -9.93
C ARG A 31 7.45 33.54 -8.64
N ALA A 32 7.72 34.23 -7.52
CA ALA A 32 7.36 33.67 -6.22
C ALA A 32 5.88 33.24 -6.30
N CYS A 33 5.61 31.97 -6.00
CA CYS A 33 4.23 31.51 -5.89
C CYS A 33 3.50 32.42 -4.90
N PRO A 34 2.33 32.95 -5.25
CA PRO A 34 1.58 33.79 -4.33
C PRO A 34 1.33 33.02 -3.05
N ALA A 35 1.51 33.67 -1.90
CA ALA A 35 1.19 33.05 -0.60
C ALA A 35 -0.26 32.59 -0.63
N VAL A 36 -0.50 31.30 -0.38
CA VAL A 36 -1.87 30.78 -0.28
C VAL A 36 -2.41 31.21 1.07
N PRO A 37 -3.53 31.94 1.13
CA PRO A 37 -4.11 32.37 2.41
C PRO A 37 -4.38 31.16 3.31
N GLY A 38 -3.93 31.21 4.57
CA GLY A 38 -4.10 30.13 5.55
C GLY A 38 -2.99 29.06 5.56
N LEU A 39 -1.98 29.17 4.71
CA LEU A 39 -0.76 28.40 4.85
C LEU A 39 0.24 29.22 5.67
N GLY A 40 0.62 28.72 6.83
CA GLY A 40 1.77 29.24 7.58
C GLY A 40 3.02 29.26 6.69
N GLY A 41 3.97 30.17 6.97
CA GLY A 41 5.25 30.18 6.29
C GLY A 41 5.98 28.84 6.47
N PRO A 42 6.87 28.46 5.53
CA PRO A 42 7.61 27.21 5.64
C PRO A 42 8.49 27.24 6.90
N THR A 43 8.34 26.22 7.75
CA THR A 43 9.27 25.98 8.85
C THR A 43 10.63 25.56 8.27
N PRO A 44 11.76 26.14 8.73
CA PRO A 44 13.06 25.74 8.26
C PRO A 44 13.25 24.22 8.40
N LEU A 45 13.72 23.55 7.34
CA LEU A 45 14.01 22.14 7.41
C LEU A 45 15.22 21.89 8.31
N PRO A 46 15.16 20.91 9.24
CA PRO A 46 16.31 20.55 10.05
C PRO A 46 17.47 20.08 9.17
N ALA A 47 18.70 20.17 9.68
CA ALA A 47 19.87 19.63 9.02
C ALA A 47 19.72 18.10 8.82
N PRO A 48 20.30 17.54 7.74
CA PRO A 48 20.29 16.08 7.53
C PRO A 48 20.91 15.36 8.71
N GLY A 49 20.27 14.29 9.18
CA GLY A 49 20.88 13.38 10.14
C GLY A 49 22.18 12.76 9.59
N SER A 50 23.10 12.44 10.45
CA SER A 50 24.40 11.83 10.09
C SER A 50 24.30 10.47 9.41
N THR A 51 23.14 9.80 9.48
CA THR A 51 22.86 8.48 8.90
C THR A 51 22.31 8.54 7.48
N GLY A 52 22.01 9.72 6.94
CA GLY A 52 21.29 9.89 5.67
C GLY A 52 19.77 9.58 5.76
N LEU A 53 19.28 9.23 6.94
CA LEU A 53 17.86 9.05 7.24
C LEU A 53 17.29 10.36 7.82
N VAL A 54 15.98 10.47 7.83
CA VAL A 54 15.28 11.58 8.48
C VAL A 54 15.74 11.72 9.94
N ASP A 55 15.85 12.94 10.41
CA ASP A 55 16.18 13.21 11.81
C ASP A 55 15.11 12.63 12.74
N GLU A 56 15.54 11.81 13.72
CA GLU A 56 14.62 11.07 14.57
C GLU A 56 13.83 11.98 15.52
N ALA A 57 14.43 13.06 16.00
CA ALA A 57 13.71 13.99 16.88
C ALA A 57 12.63 14.75 16.11
N TRP A 58 12.96 15.17 14.89
CA TRP A 58 11.99 15.80 13.99
C TRP A 58 10.85 14.87 13.64
N PHE A 59 11.17 13.59 13.28
CA PHE A 59 10.15 12.58 12.94
C PHE A 59 9.27 12.26 14.15
N SER A 60 9.87 12.08 15.33
CA SER A 60 9.16 11.74 16.55
C SER A 60 8.17 12.82 16.96
N ALA A 61 8.55 14.10 16.92
CA ALA A 61 7.63 15.19 17.25
C ALA A 61 6.38 15.19 16.36
N ARG A 62 6.53 14.85 15.07
CA ARG A 62 5.41 14.76 14.13
C ARG A 62 4.58 13.50 14.34
N ALA A 63 5.24 12.38 14.61
CA ALA A 63 4.59 11.13 14.94
C ALA A 63 3.73 11.26 16.20
N ASP A 64 4.26 11.93 17.21
CA ASP A 64 3.55 12.17 18.48
C ASP A 64 2.32 13.06 18.25
N SER A 65 2.45 14.13 17.46
CA SER A 65 1.32 14.97 17.08
C SER A 65 0.23 14.21 16.28
N PHE A 66 0.63 13.28 15.40
CA PHE A 66 -0.33 12.41 14.72
C PHE A 66 -1.03 11.46 15.69
N LEU A 67 -0.27 10.82 16.57
CA LEU A 67 -0.78 9.85 17.53
C LEU A 67 -1.67 10.51 18.60
N GLU A 68 -1.41 11.76 18.96
CA GLU A 68 -2.30 12.54 19.85
C GLU A 68 -3.72 12.63 19.26
N VAL A 69 -3.84 12.92 17.96
CA VAL A 69 -5.13 12.94 17.28
C VAL A 69 -5.77 11.54 17.26
N GLY A 70 -4.99 10.49 16.96
CA GLY A 70 -5.48 9.11 16.84
C GLY A 70 -5.87 8.46 18.16
N THR A 71 -5.34 8.95 19.26
CA THR A 71 -5.56 8.40 20.61
C THR A 71 -6.29 9.37 21.55
N ALA A 72 -6.89 10.42 21.02
CA ALA A 72 -7.70 11.37 21.78
C ALA A 72 -8.89 10.70 22.49
N SER A 73 -9.39 9.61 21.92
CA SER A 73 -10.40 8.74 22.54
C SER A 73 -10.22 7.31 22.11
N LEU A 74 -10.49 6.36 22.99
CA LEU A 74 -10.49 4.94 22.66
C LEU A 74 -11.86 4.56 22.09
N SER A 75 -11.86 4.04 20.83
CA SER A 75 -13.01 3.35 20.27
C SER A 75 -12.79 1.84 20.40
N GLY A 76 -13.47 1.21 21.32
CA GLY A 76 -13.32 -0.23 21.59
C GLY A 76 -13.79 -1.13 20.43
N GLY A 77 -14.50 -0.59 19.45
CA GLY A 77 -14.99 -1.31 18.26
C GLY A 77 -14.28 -0.93 16.94
N ASP A 78 -13.20 -0.14 17.01
CA ASP A 78 -12.44 0.28 15.82
C ASP A 78 -10.98 -0.18 15.94
N ILE A 79 -10.61 -1.22 15.19
CA ILE A 79 -9.27 -1.80 15.22
C ILE A 79 -8.18 -0.80 14.83
N ASN A 80 -8.47 0.16 13.96
CA ASN A 80 -7.52 1.19 13.54
C ASN A 80 -7.12 2.05 14.74
N ASN A 81 -8.10 2.42 15.54
CA ASN A 81 -7.91 3.21 16.75
C ASN A 81 -7.13 2.41 17.81
N VAL A 82 -7.44 1.12 17.99
CA VAL A 82 -6.70 0.25 18.90
C VAL A 82 -5.23 0.13 18.47
N VAL A 83 -4.95 -0.05 17.19
CA VAL A 83 -3.57 -0.10 16.67
C VAL A 83 -2.84 1.22 16.92
N ALA A 84 -3.51 2.36 16.81
CA ALA A 84 -2.90 3.66 17.14
C ALA A 84 -2.50 3.74 18.62
N HIS A 85 -3.34 3.27 19.55
CA HIS A 85 -3.02 3.19 20.97
C HIS A 85 -1.84 2.27 21.26
N LEU A 86 -1.81 1.09 20.63
CA LEU A 86 -0.71 0.13 20.78
C LEU A 86 0.62 0.70 20.27
N ILE A 87 0.60 1.36 19.11
CA ILE A 87 1.81 2.02 18.56
C ILE A 87 2.27 3.16 19.48
N ARG A 88 1.34 3.98 20.00
CA ARG A 88 1.68 5.05 20.94
C ARG A 88 2.29 4.50 22.22
N ALA A 89 1.67 3.50 22.83
CA ALA A 89 2.18 2.86 24.05
C ALA A 89 3.58 2.23 23.85
N ARG A 90 3.84 1.65 22.66
CA ARG A 90 5.16 1.12 22.33
C ARG A 90 6.23 2.21 22.21
N ARG A 91 5.86 3.41 21.73
CA ARG A 91 6.77 4.54 21.52
C ARG A 91 6.99 5.36 22.78
N ASP A 92 5.93 5.53 23.57
CA ASP A 92 5.93 6.33 24.79
C ASP A 92 5.48 5.48 25.98
N PRO A 93 6.42 4.96 26.78
CA PRO A 93 6.08 4.18 27.97
C PRO A 93 5.31 4.97 29.05
N SER A 94 5.26 6.30 28.97
CA SER A 94 4.48 7.14 29.87
C SER A 94 3.00 7.28 29.45
N PHE A 95 2.68 6.90 28.21
CA PHE A 95 1.30 6.94 27.72
C PHE A 95 0.44 5.88 28.40
N THR A 96 -0.59 6.33 29.06
CA THR A 96 -1.54 5.47 29.78
C THR A 96 -2.88 5.40 29.06
N TRP A 97 -3.41 4.23 28.94
CA TRP A 97 -4.74 3.93 28.40
C TRP A 97 -5.26 2.65 29.05
N ASP A 98 -6.53 2.34 28.89
CA ASP A 98 -7.16 1.16 29.49
C ASP A 98 -7.49 0.11 28.40
N PRO A 99 -6.63 -0.89 28.17
CA PRO A 99 -6.88 -1.94 27.18
C PRO A 99 -8.11 -2.80 27.49
N SER A 100 -8.60 -2.84 28.75
CA SER A 100 -9.76 -3.64 29.12
C SER A 100 -11.07 -3.14 28.48
N GLN A 101 -11.08 -1.89 27.99
CA GLN A 101 -12.21 -1.31 27.27
C GLN A 101 -12.29 -1.74 25.81
N VAL A 102 -11.27 -2.45 25.30
CA VAL A 102 -11.29 -2.94 23.91
C VAL A 102 -12.26 -4.11 23.80
N SER A 103 -13.21 -3.99 22.88
CA SER A 103 -14.23 -5.03 22.67
C SER A 103 -13.61 -6.33 22.16
N HIS A 104 -14.15 -7.46 22.61
CA HIS A 104 -13.84 -8.77 22.03
C HIS A 104 -14.40 -8.93 20.61
N THR A 105 -15.38 -8.11 20.20
CA THR A 105 -15.94 -8.06 18.86
C THR A 105 -15.24 -6.99 17.97
N LEU A 106 -13.96 -6.73 18.25
CA LEU A 106 -13.16 -5.73 17.54
C LEU A 106 -13.08 -5.94 16.03
N VAL A 107 -13.18 -7.20 15.59
CA VAL A 107 -13.05 -7.58 14.18
C VAL A 107 -14.34 -8.19 13.65
N SER A 108 -14.59 -7.99 12.36
CA SER A 108 -15.75 -8.57 11.68
C SER A 108 -15.65 -10.09 11.60
N GLY A 109 -16.75 -10.78 11.91
CA GLY A 109 -16.88 -12.23 11.71
C GLY A 109 -17.18 -12.64 10.27
N ASP A 110 -17.40 -11.71 9.34
CA ASP A 110 -17.70 -12.02 7.92
C ASP A 110 -16.41 -12.21 7.11
N PRO A 111 -16.05 -13.46 6.73
CA PRO A 111 -14.85 -13.73 5.97
C PRO A 111 -14.98 -13.44 4.46
N PHE A 112 -16.17 -13.01 3.99
CA PHE A 112 -16.48 -12.79 2.57
C PHE A 112 -16.73 -11.32 2.23
N ARG A 113 -16.44 -10.42 3.18
CA ARG A 113 -16.57 -8.98 2.97
C ARG A 113 -15.52 -8.49 1.98
N ASP A 114 -15.88 -7.59 1.07
CA ASP A 114 -15.01 -7.03 0.04
C ASP A 114 -13.69 -6.45 0.57
N THR A 115 -13.74 -5.73 1.68
CA THR A 115 -12.56 -5.08 2.29
C THR A 115 -11.98 -5.85 3.49
N ASP A 116 -12.08 -7.17 3.47
CA ASP A 116 -11.63 -8.03 4.57
C ASP A 116 -10.13 -7.95 4.82
N ASP A 117 -9.34 -7.84 3.78
CA ASP A 117 -7.89 -7.66 3.82
C ASP A 117 -7.45 -6.33 4.47
N PHE A 118 -8.25 -5.28 4.36
CA PHE A 118 -7.97 -4.01 5.05
C PHE A 118 -8.01 -4.20 6.57
N GLU A 119 -9.00 -4.93 7.06
CA GLU A 119 -9.10 -5.24 8.48
C GLU A 119 -8.00 -6.23 8.92
N LEU A 120 -7.69 -7.24 8.10
CA LEU A 120 -6.61 -8.20 8.34
C LEU A 120 -5.25 -7.51 8.48
N MET A 121 -4.97 -6.46 7.70
CA MET A 121 -3.77 -5.65 7.86
C MET A 121 -3.64 -5.07 9.28
N TYR A 122 -4.71 -4.52 9.83
CA TYR A 122 -4.69 -4.05 11.21
C TYR A 122 -4.59 -5.20 12.21
N CYS A 123 -5.18 -6.38 11.90
CA CYS A 123 -5.03 -7.59 12.72
C CYS A 123 -3.57 -8.01 12.85
N GLN A 124 -2.75 -7.88 11.79
CA GLN A 124 -1.32 -8.20 11.87
C GLN A 124 -0.60 -7.34 12.92
N TRP A 125 -0.90 -6.05 12.97
CA TRP A 125 -0.32 -5.13 13.94
C TRP A 125 -0.89 -5.34 15.34
N ALA A 126 -2.22 -5.45 15.47
CA ALA A 126 -2.90 -5.65 16.74
C ALA A 126 -2.48 -6.94 17.42
N LEU A 127 -2.32 -8.05 16.67
CA LEU A 127 -1.88 -9.33 17.21
C LEU A 127 -0.46 -9.23 17.79
N ARG A 128 0.48 -8.62 17.05
CA ARG A 128 1.90 -8.57 17.45
C ARG A 128 2.18 -7.59 18.56
N LEU A 129 1.51 -6.43 18.53
CA LEU A 129 1.70 -5.40 19.55
C LEU A 129 0.79 -5.62 20.76
N GLY A 130 -0.36 -6.27 20.58
CA GLY A 130 -1.39 -6.43 21.60
C GLY A 130 -1.24 -7.67 22.47
N ARG A 131 -0.45 -8.68 22.09
CA ARG A 131 -0.22 -9.86 22.94
C ARG A 131 0.38 -9.43 24.28
N GLY A 132 -0.28 -9.83 25.38
CA GLY A 132 0.11 -9.41 26.74
C GLY A 132 -0.35 -7.99 27.12
N VAL A 133 -1.03 -7.27 26.23
CA VAL A 133 -1.60 -5.93 26.46
C VAL A 133 -3.12 -5.96 26.37
N LEU A 134 -3.67 -6.48 25.27
CA LEU A 134 -5.11 -6.60 25.06
C LEU A 134 -5.71 -7.77 25.85
N PRO A 135 -7.03 -7.73 26.15
CA PRO A 135 -7.73 -8.87 26.75
C PRO A 135 -7.53 -10.16 25.94
N ALA A 136 -7.42 -11.29 26.63
CA ALA A 136 -7.15 -12.58 26.01
C ALA A 136 -8.24 -12.97 24.98
N GLU A 137 -9.49 -12.66 25.26
CA GLU A 137 -10.61 -12.85 24.35
C GLU A 137 -10.53 -11.99 23.08
N THR A 138 -10.02 -10.77 23.19
CA THR A 138 -9.79 -9.90 22.03
C THR A 138 -8.69 -10.48 21.13
N ILE A 139 -7.59 -10.93 21.73
CA ILE A 139 -6.52 -11.62 20.99
C ILE A 139 -7.05 -12.90 20.32
N ALA A 140 -7.83 -13.71 21.03
CA ALA A 140 -8.46 -14.91 20.46
C ALA A 140 -9.39 -14.57 19.28
N GLY A 141 -10.13 -13.47 19.35
CA GLY A 141 -10.97 -12.97 18.26
C GLY A 141 -10.15 -12.58 17.01
N ILE A 142 -9.01 -11.89 17.21
CA ILE A 142 -8.09 -11.53 16.13
C ILE A 142 -7.45 -12.79 15.52
N GLU A 143 -7.03 -13.76 16.33
CA GLU A 143 -6.48 -15.03 15.85
C GLU A 143 -7.53 -15.82 15.04
N ALA A 144 -8.76 -15.89 15.56
CA ALA A 144 -9.87 -16.53 14.84
C ALA A 144 -10.18 -15.85 13.50
N LYS A 145 -10.09 -14.52 13.43
CA LYS A 145 -10.22 -13.76 12.19
C LYS A 145 -9.15 -14.14 11.16
N ILE A 146 -7.89 -14.21 11.58
CA ILE A 146 -6.77 -14.61 10.72
C ILE A 146 -6.94 -16.06 10.23
N ILE A 147 -7.27 -16.99 11.13
CA ILE A 147 -7.49 -18.41 10.79
C ILE A 147 -8.71 -18.59 9.89
N GLY A 148 -9.76 -17.80 10.12
CA GLY A 148 -11.04 -17.86 9.41
C GLY A 148 -11.06 -17.11 8.09
N ALA A 149 -9.97 -16.44 7.67
CA ALA A 149 -9.94 -15.71 6.42
C ALA A 149 -9.70 -16.63 5.21
N ARG A 150 -10.32 -16.29 4.08
CA ARG A 150 -10.04 -16.87 2.77
C ARG A 150 -9.08 -15.95 2.03
N TYR A 151 -7.86 -16.44 1.75
CA TYR A 151 -6.76 -15.59 1.26
C TYR A 151 -6.62 -15.56 -0.25
N ARG A 152 -7.11 -16.59 -0.96
CA ARG A 152 -6.94 -16.68 -2.41
C ARG A 152 -8.26 -16.98 -3.10
N TYR A 153 -8.41 -16.46 -4.31
CA TYR A 153 -9.61 -16.68 -5.14
C TYR A 153 -9.90 -18.17 -5.42
N ASN A 154 -8.86 -19.01 -5.44
CA ASN A 154 -8.94 -20.46 -5.68
C ASN A 154 -8.89 -21.32 -4.41
N ASP A 155 -8.84 -20.71 -3.20
CA ASP A 155 -9.04 -21.47 -1.97
C ASP A 155 -10.48 -22.04 -1.93
N PRO A 156 -10.70 -23.20 -1.32
CA PRO A 156 -12.02 -23.81 -1.23
C PRO A 156 -13.10 -22.83 -0.74
N LEU A 157 -14.27 -22.93 -1.34
CA LEU A 157 -15.42 -22.10 -0.97
C LEU A 157 -16.62 -23.04 -0.69
N PRO A 158 -17.35 -22.88 0.44
CA PRO A 158 -18.52 -23.70 0.72
C PRO A 158 -19.58 -23.53 -0.38
N ALA A 159 -20.25 -24.61 -0.74
CA ALA A 159 -21.29 -24.59 -1.77
C ALA A 159 -22.38 -23.57 -1.43
N GLY A 160 -22.78 -22.78 -2.41
CA GLY A 160 -23.82 -21.74 -2.27
C GLY A 160 -23.33 -20.46 -1.57
N THR A 161 -22.05 -20.36 -1.21
CA THR A 161 -21.48 -19.14 -0.64
C THR A 161 -21.06 -18.18 -1.77
N VAL A 162 -21.32 -16.90 -1.56
CA VAL A 162 -20.82 -15.84 -2.43
C VAL A 162 -19.69 -15.11 -1.72
N ASP A 163 -18.49 -15.19 -2.29
CA ASP A 163 -17.36 -14.38 -1.85
C ASP A 163 -17.37 -13.04 -2.59
N ASN A 164 -17.48 -11.95 -1.85
CA ASN A 164 -17.51 -10.60 -2.42
C ASN A 164 -16.12 -9.96 -2.51
N LYS A 165 -15.07 -10.67 -2.10
CA LYS A 165 -13.70 -10.14 -2.09
C LYS A 165 -13.16 -9.94 -3.50
N TRP A 166 -12.44 -8.83 -3.67
CA TRP A 166 -11.70 -8.54 -4.89
C TRP A 166 -10.22 -8.87 -4.69
N PHE A 167 -9.76 -9.98 -5.25
CA PHE A 167 -8.38 -10.47 -5.05
C PHE A 167 -7.36 -9.88 -6.03
N TRP A 168 -7.78 -9.16 -7.05
CA TRP A 168 -6.95 -8.88 -8.23
C TRP A 168 -6.47 -7.43 -8.35
N SER A 169 -6.99 -6.48 -7.57
CA SER A 169 -6.41 -5.16 -7.57
C SER A 169 -5.02 -5.19 -6.92
N GLU A 170 -4.21 -4.21 -7.24
CA GLU A 170 -2.83 -4.16 -6.79
C GLU A 170 -2.68 -4.16 -5.27
N ASN A 171 -3.51 -3.36 -4.59
CA ASN A 171 -3.53 -3.28 -3.13
C ASN A 171 -4.03 -4.59 -2.50
N HIS A 172 -5.14 -5.16 -2.99
CA HIS A 172 -5.70 -6.41 -2.44
C HIS A 172 -4.72 -7.57 -2.58
N ARG A 173 -4.05 -7.72 -3.73
CA ARG A 173 -3.02 -8.75 -3.92
C ARG A 173 -1.88 -8.64 -2.89
N GLY A 174 -1.38 -7.42 -2.68
CA GLY A 174 -0.32 -7.17 -1.71
C GLY A 174 -0.76 -7.46 -0.29
N MET A 175 -1.97 -7.01 0.08
CA MET A 175 -2.52 -7.20 1.43
C MET A 175 -2.82 -8.67 1.71
N PHE A 176 -3.57 -9.38 0.84
CA PHE A 176 -3.85 -10.80 1.06
C PHE A 176 -2.57 -11.64 1.14
N ALA A 177 -1.57 -11.38 0.28
CA ALA A 177 -0.30 -12.11 0.34
C ALA A 177 0.47 -11.81 1.64
N CYS A 178 0.51 -10.56 2.06
CA CYS A 178 1.12 -10.14 3.33
C CYS A 178 0.42 -10.79 4.52
N ASP A 179 -0.91 -10.72 4.55
CA ASP A 179 -1.73 -11.23 5.64
C ASP A 179 -1.65 -12.75 5.76
N GLU A 180 -1.68 -13.48 4.63
CA GLU A 180 -1.51 -14.92 4.62
C GLU A 180 -0.12 -15.34 5.11
N TYR A 181 0.93 -14.67 4.62
CA TYR A 181 2.30 -14.97 4.99
C TYR A 181 2.56 -14.70 6.48
N LEU A 182 2.24 -13.50 6.94
CA LEU A 182 2.47 -13.11 8.32
C LEU A 182 1.51 -13.79 9.30
N GLY A 183 0.25 -14.01 8.93
CA GLY A 183 -0.71 -14.78 9.71
C GLY A 183 -0.24 -16.22 9.92
N GLY A 184 0.28 -16.85 8.85
CA GLY A 184 0.87 -18.17 8.92
C GLY A 184 2.09 -18.27 9.85
N LEU A 185 2.96 -17.23 9.83
CA LEU A 185 4.10 -17.16 10.75
C LEU A 185 3.70 -16.91 12.19
N ALA A 186 2.63 -16.15 12.44
CA ALA A 186 2.17 -15.82 13.79
C ALA A 186 1.45 -17.00 14.46
N LEU A 187 0.84 -17.89 13.66
CA LEU A 187 0.00 -19.01 14.10
C LEU A 187 0.39 -20.32 13.38
N PRO A 188 1.66 -20.75 13.51
CA PRO A 188 2.23 -21.81 12.64
C PRO A 188 1.52 -23.16 12.78
N ASP A 189 1.02 -23.49 13.98
CA ASP A 189 0.38 -24.76 14.28
C ASP A 189 -1.15 -24.73 14.12
N ALA A 190 -1.74 -23.55 13.91
CA ALA A 190 -3.19 -23.42 13.74
C ALA A 190 -3.62 -23.96 12.37
N THR A 191 -4.78 -24.62 12.32
CA THR A 191 -5.39 -25.10 11.08
C THR A 191 -6.31 -24.02 10.51
N PHE A 192 -6.02 -23.54 9.30
CA PHE A 192 -6.78 -22.47 8.63
C PHE A 192 -8.06 -23.05 7.99
N THR A 193 -9.16 -22.36 8.22
CA THR A 193 -10.53 -22.86 8.01
C THR A 193 -10.80 -23.30 6.58
N PHE A 194 -10.44 -22.51 5.58
CA PHE A 194 -10.82 -22.79 4.19
C PHE A 194 -9.94 -23.83 3.51
N THR A 195 -8.71 -24.00 3.94
CA THR A 195 -7.74 -24.85 3.26
C THR A 195 -7.45 -26.14 4.02
N GLY A 196 -7.67 -26.17 5.32
CA GLY A 196 -7.21 -27.23 6.20
C GLY A 196 -5.69 -27.30 6.38
N LEU A 197 -4.95 -26.33 5.81
CA LEU A 197 -3.49 -26.25 5.95
C LEU A 197 -3.13 -25.62 7.29
N THR A 198 -1.94 -25.96 7.81
CA THR A 198 -1.37 -25.29 8.96
C THR A 198 -0.87 -23.88 8.61
N GLY A 199 -0.73 -23.01 9.62
CA GLY A 199 -0.15 -21.69 9.42
C GLY A 199 1.25 -21.75 8.80
N ALA A 200 2.10 -22.70 9.24
CA ALA A 200 3.41 -22.90 8.63
C ALA A 200 3.33 -23.23 7.14
N GLN A 201 2.34 -24.04 6.73
CA GLN A 201 2.10 -24.36 5.32
C GLN A 201 1.58 -23.12 4.55
N HIS A 202 0.71 -22.31 5.17
CA HIS A 202 0.27 -21.02 4.60
C HIS A 202 1.45 -20.07 4.37
N ALA A 203 2.32 -19.89 5.35
CA ALA A 203 3.52 -19.07 5.21
C ALA A 203 4.44 -19.60 4.08
N ALA A 204 4.67 -20.89 4.04
CA ALA A 204 5.51 -21.53 3.02
C ALA A 204 4.96 -21.34 1.60
N ARG A 205 3.64 -21.59 1.39
CA ARG A 205 3.02 -21.46 0.07
C ARG A 205 2.96 -20.01 -0.42
N THR A 206 2.99 -19.03 0.50
CA THR A 206 2.79 -17.61 0.18
C THR A 206 4.09 -16.84 0.06
N ARG A 207 5.18 -17.34 0.65
CA ARG A 207 6.48 -16.67 0.61
C ARG A 207 6.88 -16.21 -0.80
N GLN A 208 6.79 -17.11 -1.78
CA GLN A 208 7.18 -16.77 -3.17
C GLN A 208 6.24 -15.74 -3.79
N VAL A 209 4.94 -15.77 -3.47
CA VAL A 209 3.96 -14.77 -3.93
C VAL A 209 4.34 -13.36 -3.42
N VAL A 210 4.71 -13.25 -2.14
CA VAL A 210 5.20 -12.00 -1.53
C VAL A 210 6.46 -11.50 -2.22
N VAL A 211 7.44 -12.39 -2.43
CA VAL A 211 8.71 -12.05 -3.11
C VAL A 211 8.45 -11.55 -4.53
N ASP A 212 7.61 -12.24 -5.30
CA ASP A 212 7.30 -11.89 -6.68
C ASP A 212 6.54 -10.56 -6.75
N TRP A 213 5.56 -10.34 -5.87
CA TRP A 213 4.84 -9.07 -5.78
C TRP A 213 5.77 -7.90 -5.45
N LEU A 214 6.69 -8.06 -4.50
CA LEU A 214 7.68 -7.04 -4.17
C LEU A 214 8.65 -6.79 -5.32
N LYS A 215 9.12 -7.84 -6.02
CA LYS A 215 9.97 -7.71 -7.21
C LYS A 215 9.28 -6.96 -8.34
N GLU A 216 7.99 -7.18 -8.54
CA GLU A 216 7.20 -6.41 -9.50
C GLU A 216 7.19 -4.91 -9.15
N ARG A 217 6.98 -4.58 -7.86
CA ARG A 217 7.01 -3.17 -7.39
C ARG A 217 8.38 -2.53 -7.55
N THR A 218 9.46 -3.26 -7.28
CA THR A 218 10.82 -2.72 -7.49
C THR A 218 11.14 -2.45 -8.96
N LYS A 219 10.54 -3.20 -9.88
CA LYS A 219 10.81 -3.12 -11.32
C LYS A 219 9.88 -2.14 -12.04
N PHE A 220 8.63 -2.10 -11.67
CA PHE A 220 7.57 -1.42 -12.41
C PHE A 220 6.84 -0.33 -11.62
N GLY A 221 7.14 -0.13 -10.35
CA GLY A 221 6.36 0.74 -9.48
C GLY A 221 4.97 0.20 -9.21
N PHE A 222 4.07 1.08 -8.81
CA PHE A 222 2.67 0.75 -8.62
C PHE A 222 1.88 0.97 -9.91
N PHE A 223 1.06 -0.02 -10.30
CA PHE A 223 0.30 0.04 -11.55
C PHE A 223 -0.91 0.97 -11.48
N GLU A 224 -1.54 1.08 -10.31
CA GLU A 224 -2.56 2.11 -10.10
C GLU A 224 -1.89 3.48 -10.03
N TRP A 225 -1.69 4.10 -11.20
CA TRP A 225 -1.00 5.36 -11.36
C TRP A 225 -1.45 6.39 -10.34
N HIS A 226 -0.58 6.71 -9.39
CA HIS A 226 -0.75 7.72 -8.33
C HIS A 226 -2.16 7.73 -7.73
N SER A 227 -2.72 6.56 -7.42
CA SER A 227 -4.06 6.49 -6.85
C SER A 227 -4.14 7.28 -5.55
N ASN A 228 -4.86 8.40 -5.58
CA ASN A 228 -5.03 9.24 -4.39
C ASN A 228 -5.96 8.63 -3.33
N THR A 229 -6.50 7.45 -3.59
CA THR A 229 -7.34 6.69 -2.67
C THR A 229 -6.61 5.46 -2.15
N TYR A 230 -5.94 4.72 -3.04
CA TYR A 230 -5.44 3.38 -2.72
C TYR A 230 -3.92 3.28 -2.56
N LEU A 231 -3.14 4.31 -2.87
CA LEU A 231 -1.69 4.24 -2.75
C LEU A 231 -1.24 3.86 -1.33
N LYS A 232 -1.88 4.41 -0.29
CA LYS A 232 -1.58 4.03 1.10
C LYS A 232 -1.88 2.56 1.41
N TYR A 233 -2.91 1.99 0.79
CA TYR A 233 -3.23 0.56 0.91
C TYR A 233 -2.28 -0.31 0.09
N SER A 234 -1.68 0.22 -0.96
CA SER A 234 -0.67 -0.48 -1.76
C SER A 234 0.68 -0.55 -1.03
N TYR A 235 1.09 0.48 -0.28
CA TYR A 235 2.32 0.41 0.50
C TYR A 235 2.15 -0.07 1.94
N ALA A 236 0.92 -0.18 2.48
CA ALA A 236 0.68 -0.73 3.82
C ALA A 236 1.22 -2.16 3.99
N PRO A 237 0.99 -3.12 3.07
CA PRO A 237 1.59 -4.44 3.17
C PRO A 237 3.13 -4.41 3.12
N VAL A 238 3.70 -3.48 2.35
CA VAL A 238 5.16 -3.29 2.28
C VAL A 238 5.73 -2.89 3.65
N LEU A 239 5.10 -1.91 4.31
CA LEU A 239 5.49 -1.47 5.66
C LEU A 239 5.28 -2.55 6.70
N THR A 240 4.21 -3.34 6.59
CA THR A 240 3.92 -4.44 7.51
C THR A 240 4.93 -5.58 7.36
N LEU A 241 5.28 -5.95 6.13
CA LEU A 241 6.35 -6.92 5.86
C LEU A 241 7.71 -6.42 6.36
N LEU A 242 8.02 -5.14 6.15
CA LEU A 242 9.27 -4.53 6.58
C LEU A 242 9.43 -4.56 8.10
N GLU A 243 8.34 -4.34 8.84
CA GLU A 243 8.38 -4.40 10.31
C GLU A 243 8.47 -5.83 10.84
N PHE A 244 7.70 -6.78 10.28
CA PHE A 244 7.47 -8.07 10.90
C PHE A 244 8.07 -9.28 10.19
N ALA A 245 8.44 -9.18 8.90
CA ALA A 245 9.07 -10.29 8.22
C ALA A 245 10.53 -10.49 8.69
N GLU A 246 10.85 -11.72 9.07
CA GLU A 246 12.24 -12.10 9.45
C GLU A 246 13.06 -12.53 8.23
N ASP A 247 12.41 -12.89 7.13
CA ASP A 247 13.05 -13.27 5.88
C ASP A 247 13.86 -12.12 5.29
N PRO A 248 15.19 -12.26 5.13
CA PRO A 248 16.05 -11.17 4.70
C PRO A 248 15.82 -10.73 3.25
N GLU A 249 15.35 -11.63 2.37
CA GLU A 249 14.99 -11.27 1.00
C GLU A 249 13.74 -10.39 1.00
N ILE A 250 12.70 -10.79 1.73
CA ILE A 250 11.45 -10.03 1.86
C ILE A 250 11.74 -8.66 2.50
N ALA A 251 12.47 -8.62 3.61
CA ALA A 251 12.81 -7.37 4.29
C ALA A 251 13.60 -6.40 3.39
N SER A 252 14.57 -6.90 2.61
CA SER A 252 15.35 -6.08 1.68
C SER A 252 14.52 -5.54 0.53
N LEU A 253 13.65 -6.38 -0.06
CA LEU A 253 12.74 -5.96 -1.13
C LEU A 253 11.72 -4.94 -0.61
N ALA A 254 11.11 -5.21 0.56
CA ALA A 254 10.16 -4.30 1.18
C ALA A 254 10.78 -2.93 1.47
N ALA A 255 12.02 -2.88 1.96
CA ALA A 255 12.73 -1.61 2.16
C ALA A 255 12.92 -0.84 0.85
N THR A 256 13.28 -1.53 -0.23
CA THR A 256 13.43 -0.92 -1.56
C THR A 256 12.12 -0.36 -2.08
N VAL A 257 11.02 -1.12 -1.95
CA VAL A 257 9.70 -0.68 -2.38
C VAL A 257 9.21 0.49 -1.53
N ALA A 258 9.45 0.47 -0.22
CA ALA A 258 9.10 1.58 0.66
C ALA A 258 9.84 2.87 0.27
N ASP A 259 11.15 2.81 0.03
CA ASP A 259 11.93 3.97 -0.43
C ASP A 259 11.39 4.51 -1.77
N THR A 260 11.06 3.63 -2.71
CA THR A 260 10.52 4.01 -4.01
C THR A 260 9.14 4.65 -3.89
N ALA A 261 8.25 4.06 -3.07
CA ALA A 261 6.91 4.61 -2.84
C ALA A 261 6.96 5.99 -2.18
N MET A 262 7.86 6.18 -1.21
CA MET A 262 8.01 7.47 -0.56
C MET A 262 8.67 8.51 -1.47
N LEU A 263 9.57 8.10 -2.37
CA LEU A 263 10.13 8.97 -3.40
C LEU A 263 9.05 9.40 -4.42
N ASP A 264 8.21 8.50 -4.82
CA ASP A 264 7.09 8.74 -5.73
C ASP A 264 6.11 9.79 -5.14
N LEU A 265 5.73 9.60 -3.88
CA LEU A 265 4.95 10.60 -3.14
C LEU A 265 5.68 11.94 -3.06
N ALA A 266 6.96 11.93 -2.71
CA ALA A 266 7.76 13.14 -2.54
C ALA A 266 7.89 13.95 -3.81
N ALA A 267 8.19 13.29 -4.93
CA ALA A 267 8.37 13.93 -6.25
C ALA A 267 7.08 14.60 -6.77
N ASN A 268 5.93 14.11 -6.36
CA ASN A 268 4.63 14.60 -6.77
C ASN A 268 3.90 15.42 -5.69
N THR A 269 4.56 15.73 -4.57
CA THR A 269 3.99 16.53 -3.49
C THR A 269 4.44 17.98 -3.59
N PHE A 270 3.47 18.91 -3.50
CA PHE A 270 3.70 20.35 -3.43
C PHE A 270 2.86 20.93 -2.30
N HIS A 271 3.48 21.61 -1.35
CA HIS A 271 2.83 22.14 -0.16
C HIS A 271 1.96 21.13 0.60
N CYS A 272 2.49 19.92 0.77
CA CYS A 272 1.80 18.78 1.42
C CYS A 272 0.57 18.25 0.65
N VAL A 273 0.42 18.63 -0.61
CA VAL A 273 -0.64 18.12 -1.47
C VAL A 273 -0.04 17.21 -2.52
N PHE A 274 -0.52 15.99 -2.59
CA PHE A 274 -0.14 15.05 -3.65
C PHE A 274 -0.84 15.45 -4.95
N GLY A 275 -0.15 16.25 -5.76
CA GLY A 275 -0.70 17.00 -6.89
C GLY A 275 -0.59 16.33 -8.25
N ALA A 276 -0.27 15.03 -8.31
CA ALA A 276 -0.13 14.29 -9.55
C ALA A 276 -1.47 14.09 -10.29
N SER A 277 -1.38 13.66 -11.54
CA SER A 277 -2.53 13.04 -12.21
C SER A 277 -2.80 11.67 -11.60
N HIS A 278 -4.07 11.29 -11.49
CA HIS A 278 -4.48 10.06 -10.83
C HIS A 278 -5.18 9.13 -11.81
N GLY A 279 -4.68 7.90 -11.96
CA GLY A 279 -5.34 6.86 -12.74
C GLY A 279 -6.62 6.34 -12.07
N ARG A 280 -6.67 6.41 -10.72
CA ARG A 280 -7.86 6.12 -9.93
C ARG A 280 -8.00 7.15 -8.82
N GLY A 281 -9.11 7.89 -8.80
CA GLY A 281 -9.38 8.90 -7.79
C GLY A 281 -10.86 9.11 -7.58
N TYR A 282 -11.26 9.36 -6.34
CA TYR A 282 -12.64 9.61 -5.96
C TYR A 282 -12.92 11.10 -5.74
N LYS A 283 -14.19 11.45 -5.76
CA LYS A 283 -14.66 12.84 -5.65
C LYS A 283 -14.06 13.58 -4.44
N ALA A 284 -14.01 12.95 -3.28
CA ALA A 284 -13.49 13.57 -2.05
C ALA A 284 -12.04 14.04 -2.21
N GLY A 285 -11.17 13.17 -2.73
CA GLY A 285 -9.76 13.50 -2.97
C GLY A 285 -9.52 14.53 -4.07
N LYS A 286 -10.50 14.72 -4.98
CA LYS A 286 -10.42 15.74 -6.05
C LYS A 286 -10.93 17.12 -5.62
N LEU A 287 -11.77 17.18 -4.61
CA LEU A 287 -12.44 18.43 -4.19
C LEU A 287 -11.76 19.12 -3.00
N SER A 288 -10.90 18.43 -2.27
CA SER A 288 -10.25 18.93 -1.08
C SER A 288 -8.84 18.37 -0.95
N TYR A 289 -7.86 19.23 -0.71
CA TYR A 289 -6.49 18.79 -0.46
C TYR A 289 -6.37 17.91 0.80
N SER A 290 -7.20 18.16 1.81
CA SER A 290 -7.24 17.36 3.04
C SER A 290 -8.15 16.12 2.93
N GLY A 291 -8.98 16.04 1.91
CA GLY A 291 -9.78 14.87 1.56
C GLY A 291 -9.01 13.88 0.68
N GLU A 292 -7.81 14.25 0.24
CA GLU A 292 -6.89 13.38 -0.48
C GLU A 292 -6.29 12.36 0.50
N SER A 293 -6.29 11.07 0.16
CA SER A 293 -6.02 10.02 1.13
C SER A 293 -4.54 9.89 1.51
N SER A 294 -3.62 10.46 0.73
CA SER A 294 -2.20 10.55 1.07
C SER A 294 -1.86 11.79 1.92
N PHE A 295 -2.85 12.67 2.21
CA PHE A 295 -2.63 13.94 2.91
C PHE A 295 -1.89 13.77 4.23
N ASN A 296 -2.33 12.86 5.09
CA ASN A 296 -1.67 12.66 6.39
C ASN A 296 -0.26 12.09 6.26
N THR A 297 0.00 11.26 5.24
CA THR A 297 1.35 10.75 4.95
C THR A 297 2.26 11.86 4.45
N CYS A 298 1.79 12.66 3.50
CA CYS A 298 2.53 13.82 3.01
C CYS A 298 2.78 14.85 4.12
N LYS A 299 1.78 15.06 4.99
CA LYS A 299 1.93 15.90 6.16
C LYS A 299 2.98 15.38 7.13
N LEU A 300 2.95 14.08 7.45
CA LEU A 300 3.93 13.45 8.34
C LEU A 300 5.37 13.64 7.83
N LEU A 301 5.57 13.45 6.54
CA LEU A 301 6.91 13.32 5.96
C LEU A 301 7.45 14.62 5.34
N PHE A 302 6.59 15.47 4.77
CA PHE A 302 7.01 16.54 3.89
C PHE A 302 6.49 17.92 4.30
N ASP A 303 5.38 18.01 5.05
CA ASP A 303 4.77 19.28 5.39
C ASP A 303 5.61 20.05 6.39
N ASN A 304 5.87 21.30 6.07
CA ASN A 304 6.56 22.27 6.92
C ASN A 304 5.60 23.40 7.37
N THR A 305 4.30 23.15 7.37
CA THR A 305 3.25 24.09 7.83
C THR A 305 2.62 23.61 9.13
N ASP A 306 1.89 24.51 9.79
CA ASP A 306 1.15 24.22 11.04
C ASP A 306 -0.24 23.61 10.81
N ARG A 307 -0.56 23.15 9.58
CA ARG A 307 -1.83 22.48 9.31
C ARG A 307 -2.00 21.24 10.18
N PRO A 308 -3.17 21.01 10.80
CA PRO A 308 -3.40 19.83 11.61
C PRO A 308 -3.50 18.54 10.77
N PHE A 309 -3.22 17.41 11.37
CA PHE A 309 -3.65 16.12 10.84
C PHE A 309 -5.19 16.07 10.84
N ASN A 310 -5.78 15.46 9.81
CA ASN A 310 -7.24 15.35 9.71
C ASN A 310 -7.77 14.03 10.28
N ASN A 311 -6.89 13.05 10.48
CA ASN A 311 -7.20 11.74 11.01
C ASN A 311 -5.93 11.13 11.63
N GLY A 312 -6.02 10.63 12.85
CA GLY A 312 -4.91 10.06 13.61
C GLY A 312 -4.82 8.53 13.59
N ASN A 313 -5.70 7.85 12.86
CA ASN A 313 -5.66 6.39 12.69
C ASN A 313 -5.56 5.97 11.21
N ASP A 314 -5.12 6.86 10.35
CA ASP A 314 -4.87 6.60 8.93
C ASP A 314 -3.72 5.60 8.76
N ILE A 315 -3.97 4.53 8.00
CA ILE A 315 -3.05 3.39 7.82
C ILE A 315 -1.66 3.81 7.31
N GLY A 316 -1.59 4.79 6.41
CA GLY A 316 -0.33 5.23 5.81
C GLY A 316 0.65 5.78 6.85
N PRO A 317 0.36 6.92 7.49
CA PRO A 317 1.23 7.46 8.53
C PRO A 317 1.34 6.54 9.74
N LEU A 318 0.25 5.86 10.12
CA LEU A 318 0.26 4.97 11.29
C LEU A 318 1.31 3.87 11.16
N TYR A 319 1.41 3.22 9.99
CA TYR A 319 2.37 2.16 9.76
C TYR A 319 3.80 2.67 9.56
N LEU A 320 3.98 3.89 9.06
CA LEU A 320 5.29 4.54 9.05
C LEU A 320 5.78 4.87 10.47
N ILE A 321 4.89 5.35 11.33
CA ILE A 321 5.20 5.67 12.73
C ILE A 321 5.51 4.40 13.53
N GLY A 322 4.78 3.32 13.26
CA GLY A 322 4.96 2.03 13.90
C GLY A 322 6.27 1.31 13.56
N GLN A 323 7.02 1.76 12.55
CA GLN A 323 8.29 1.12 12.15
C GLN A 323 9.37 1.22 13.22
N SER A 324 10.00 0.09 13.52
CA SER A 324 11.24 0.02 14.28
C SER A 324 12.48 -0.18 13.40
N ARG A 325 12.28 -0.66 12.18
CA ARG A 325 13.34 -1.06 11.24
C ARG A 325 13.55 -0.09 10.08
N TYR A 326 12.64 0.89 9.90
CA TYR A 326 12.63 1.76 8.73
C TYR A 326 12.44 3.22 9.11
N ARG A 327 13.15 4.08 8.42
CA ARG A 327 12.91 5.52 8.34
C ARG A 327 13.12 5.96 6.91
N VAL A 328 12.32 6.93 6.50
CA VAL A 328 12.43 7.54 5.17
C VAL A 328 13.80 8.21 5.00
N PRO A 329 14.45 8.06 3.84
CA PRO A 329 15.68 8.78 3.55
C PRO A 329 15.48 10.30 3.61
N GLU A 330 16.44 11.01 4.22
CA GLU A 330 16.40 12.47 4.32
C GLU A 330 16.33 13.16 2.96
N ALA A 331 16.98 12.58 1.94
CA ALA A 331 16.91 13.09 0.58
C ALA A 331 15.47 13.07 0.04
N VAL A 332 14.72 12.00 0.29
CA VAL A 332 13.31 11.87 -0.11
C VAL A 332 12.45 12.92 0.61
N ARG A 333 12.66 13.07 1.92
CA ARG A 333 11.95 14.08 2.70
C ARG A 333 12.18 15.49 2.16
N ARG A 334 13.42 15.85 1.80
CA ARG A 334 13.76 17.16 1.24
C ARG A 334 13.11 17.40 -0.11
N ILE A 335 13.03 16.37 -0.96
CA ILE A 335 12.33 16.47 -2.24
C ILE A 335 10.85 16.84 -2.00
N GLY A 336 10.15 16.08 -1.14
CA GLY A 336 8.73 16.31 -0.88
C GLY A 336 8.43 17.60 -0.13
N ALA A 337 9.40 18.15 0.63
CA ALA A 337 9.29 19.42 1.33
C ALA A 337 9.75 20.63 0.50
N SER A 338 10.32 20.43 -0.69
CA SER A 338 10.76 21.53 -1.57
C SER A 338 9.55 22.23 -2.19
N ASN A 339 9.65 23.56 -2.25
CA ASN A 339 8.70 24.40 -2.97
C ASN A 339 9.26 24.87 -4.32
N ASP A 340 10.38 24.30 -4.75
CA ASP A 340 10.99 24.65 -6.03
C ASP A 340 10.18 24.03 -7.19
N VAL A 341 10.17 24.73 -8.31
CA VAL A 341 9.57 24.20 -9.54
C VAL A 341 10.43 23.04 -10.04
N ALA A 342 9.82 21.88 -10.17
CA ALA A 342 10.47 20.69 -10.68
C ALA A 342 9.75 20.13 -11.90
N VAL A 343 10.52 19.51 -12.79
CA VAL A 343 9.97 18.70 -13.88
C VAL A 343 10.13 17.23 -13.49
N VAL A 344 9.01 16.58 -13.22
CA VAL A 344 8.98 15.17 -12.85
C VAL A 344 8.70 14.34 -14.11
N ARG A 345 9.51 13.32 -14.34
CA ARG A 345 9.33 12.35 -15.42
C ARG A 345 9.33 10.96 -14.82
N GLU A 346 8.17 10.35 -14.81
CA GLU A 346 7.96 9.06 -14.19
C GLU A 346 7.34 8.09 -15.19
N ARG A 347 7.62 6.83 -14.96
CA ARG A 347 7.03 5.74 -15.71
C ARG A 347 6.81 4.56 -14.77
N HIS A 348 5.56 4.12 -14.69
CA HIS A 348 5.15 2.91 -13.97
C HIS A 348 4.59 1.88 -14.94
N GLY A 349 4.56 0.63 -14.50
CA GLY A 349 3.96 -0.46 -15.26
C GLY A 349 4.82 -0.92 -16.44
N LEU A 350 4.17 -1.63 -17.35
CA LEU A 350 4.83 -2.21 -18.52
C LEU A 350 5.19 -1.13 -19.56
N PRO A 351 6.33 -1.27 -20.23
CA PRO A 351 6.76 -0.34 -21.27
C PRO A 351 6.01 -0.59 -22.60
N LEU A 352 4.69 -0.42 -22.59
CA LEU A 352 3.85 -0.58 -23.76
C LEU A 352 3.96 0.63 -24.70
N ASP A 353 4.01 0.38 -26.01
CA ASP A 353 3.85 1.42 -27.01
C ASP A 353 2.36 1.54 -27.40
N PRO A 354 1.69 2.67 -27.11
CA PRO A 354 0.29 2.85 -27.44
C PRO A 354 0.02 2.91 -28.96
N HIS A 355 1.03 3.08 -29.78
CA HIS A 355 0.92 3.16 -31.26
C HIS A 355 1.07 1.80 -31.91
N GLU A 356 1.57 0.79 -31.20
CA GLU A 356 1.68 -0.56 -31.74
C GLU A 356 0.46 -1.42 -31.34
N PRO A 357 0.03 -2.33 -32.25
CA PRO A 357 -1.00 -3.29 -31.90
C PRO A 357 -0.63 -4.11 -30.66
N TYR A 358 -1.54 -4.21 -29.68
CA TYR A 358 -1.28 -4.92 -28.43
C TYR A 358 -0.87 -6.39 -28.66
N SER A 359 -1.35 -7.03 -29.72
CA SER A 359 -1.02 -8.41 -30.10
C SER A 359 0.46 -8.64 -30.38
N LEU A 360 1.21 -7.57 -30.67
CA LEU A 360 2.64 -7.63 -30.95
C LEU A 360 3.52 -7.35 -29.75
N GLN A 361 2.92 -6.85 -28.66
CA GLN A 361 3.70 -6.24 -27.59
C GLN A 361 3.88 -7.08 -26.34
N PRO A 362 2.85 -7.72 -25.82
CA PRO A 362 2.81 -7.66 -24.38
C PRO A 362 3.54 -8.78 -23.68
N VAL A 363 3.59 -9.92 -24.26
CA VAL A 363 3.89 -11.07 -23.40
C VAL A 363 5.37 -11.38 -23.45
N ALA A 364 5.93 -11.47 -24.63
CA ALA A 364 7.31 -11.91 -24.79
C ALA A 364 8.38 -10.94 -24.23
N PRO A 365 8.30 -9.62 -24.44
CA PRO A 365 9.33 -8.70 -23.94
C PRO A 365 9.35 -8.59 -22.40
N PHE A 366 8.23 -8.91 -21.74
CA PHE A 366 8.07 -8.65 -20.32
C PHE A 366 8.09 -9.92 -19.47
N GLY A 367 8.06 -11.10 -20.08
CA GLY A 367 7.99 -12.37 -19.37
C GLY A 367 6.67 -12.62 -18.63
N TYR A 368 5.61 -11.88 -18.99
CA TYR A 368 4.28 -11.99 -18.39
C TYR A 368 3.31 -12.68 -19.33
N ASP A 369 3.53 -13.97 -19.58
CA ASP A 369 2.61 -14.76 -20.40
C ASP A 369 1.28 -14.95 -19.68
N TYR A 370 0.17 -14.53 -20.29
CA TYR A 370 -1.17 -14.73 -19.72
C TYR A 370 -1.58 -16.21 -19.70
N ALA A 371 -0.92 -17.08 -20.43
CA ALA A 371 -1.12 -18.52 -20.37
C ALA A 371 -0.39 -19.19 -19.18
N ASP A 372 0.51 -18.48 -18.51
CA ASP A 372 1.17 -18.94 -17.29
C ASP A 372 0.35 -18.52 -16.06
N GLU A 373 -0.12 -19.49 -15.28
CA GLU A 373 -0.98 -19.28 -14.12
C GLU A 373 -0.37 -18.31 -13.08
N LYS A 374 0.96 -18.35 -12.89
CA LYS A 374 1.66 -17.46 -11.93
C LYS A 374 1.51 -15.98 -12.29
N ASN A 375 1.25 -15.67 -13.56
CA ASN A 375 1.06 -14.30 -14.05
C ASN A 375 -0.41 -13.85 -14.00
N LEU A 376 -1.34 -14.76 -13.68
CA LEU A 376 -2.76 -14.45 -13.61
C LEU A 376 -3.08 -13.22 -12.74
N PRO A 377 -2.53 -13.08 -11.52
CA PRO A 377 -2.79 -11.90 -10.70
C PRO A 377 -2.35 -10.59 -11.35
N PHE A 378 -1.29 -10.60 -12.16
CA PHE A 378 -0.85 -9.41 -12.91
C PHE A 378 -1.89 -8.99 -13.95
N TRP A 379 -2.38 -9.91 -14.78
CA TRP A 379 -3.35 -9.62 -15.85
C TRP A 379 -4.72 -9.19 -15.33
N TRP A 380 -5.02 -9.52 -14.08
CA TRP A 380 -6.25 -9.16 -13.40
C TRP A 380 -6.07 -8.06 -12.37
N SER A 381 -4.91 -7.45 -12.27
CA SER A 381 -4.74 -6.24 -11.49
C SER A 381 -5.51 -5.08 -12.11
N THR A 382 -5.98 -4.16 -11.27
CA THR A 382 -6.69 -2.97 -11.74
C THR A 382 -5.86 -2.19 -12.76
N GLY A 383 -4.54 -2.13 -12.60
CA GLY A 383 -3.65 -1.45 -13.53
C GLY A 383 -3.66 -2.02 -14.94
N ALA A 384 -3.66 -3.36 -15.08
CA ALA A 384 -3.76 -4.01 -16.38
C ALA A 384 -5.14 -3.80 -17.02
N LEU A 385 -6.23 -3.86 -16.23
CA LEU A 385 -7.58 -3.67 -16.73
C LEU A 385 -7.88 -2.23 -17.17
N THR A 386 -7.22 -1.24 -16.58
CA THR A 386 -7.44 0.18 -16.90
C THR A 386 -6.65 0.66 -18.11
N ALA A 387 -5.62 -0.06 -18.53
CA ALA A 387 -4.91 0.21 -19.77
C ALA A 387 -5.69 -0.41 -20.93
N TRP A 388 -6.33 0.41 -21.76
CA TRP A 388 -7.22 -0.06 -22.83
C TRP A 388 -6.52 -1.04 -23.80
N GLN A 389 -5.21 -0.87 -24.04
CA GLN A 389 -4.40 -1.78 -24.85
C GLN A 389 -4.30 -3.19 -24.24
N MET A 390 -4.47 -3.30 -22.92
CA MET A 390 -4.35 -4.55 -22.20
C MET A 390 -5.68 -5.27 -22.01
N VAL A 391 -6.81 -4.58 -22.19
CA VAL A 391 -8.14 -5.18 -22.02
C VAL A 391 -8.32 -6.48 -22.79
N PRO A 392 -7.97 -6.57 -24.09
CA PRO A 392 -8.11 -7.82 -24.83
C PRO A 392 -7.25 -8.96 -24.29
N VAL A 393 -6.04 -8.65 -23.79
CA VAL A 393 -5.13 -9.66 -23.19
C VAL A 393 -5.68 -10.12 -21.85
N SER A 394 -6.19 -9.19 -21.03
CA SER A 394 -6.84 -9.53 -19.75
C SER A 394 -8.08 -10.40 -19.94
N LEU A 395 -8.88 -10.12 -20.98
CA LEU A 395 -10.02 -10.96 -21.35
C LEU A 395 -9.59 -12.35 -21.85
N ALA A 396 -8.48 -12.42 -22.62
CA ALA A 396 -7.93 -13.70 -23.05
C ALA A 396 -7.42 -14.53 -21.85
N ALA A 397 -6.78 -13.89 -20.88
CA ALA A 397 -6.38 -14.53 -19.62
C ALA A 397 -7.59 -15.04 -18.84
N ALA A 398 -8.63 -14.22 -18.70
CA ALA A 398 -9.87 -14.61 -18.03
C ALA A 398 -10.51 -15.84 -18.67
N LYS A 399 -10.57 -15.86 -19.98
CA LYS A 399 -11.11 -16.98 -20.77
C LYS A 399 -10.24 -18.24 -20.62
N LYS A 400 -8.91 -18.08 -20.74
CA LYS A 400 -7.95 -19.18 -20.55
C LYS A 400 -8.10 -19.86 -19.19
N TRP A 401 -8.33 -19.10 -18.13
CA TRP A 401 -8.38 -19.56 -16.76
C TRP A 401 -9.79 -19.71 -16.19
N ASN A 402 -10.82 -19.63 -17.05
CA ASN A 402 -12.23 -19.77 -16.68
C ASN A 402 -12.66 -18.86 -15.52
N LEU A 403 -12.09 -17.65 -15.43
CA LEU A 403 -12.38 -16.74 -14.32
C LEU A 403 -13.85 -16.28 -14.33
N PHE A 404 -14.47 -16.20 -15.51
CA PHE A 404 -15.89 -15.85 -15.64
C PHE A 404 -16.84 -16.92 -15.07
N ASP A 405 -16.34 -18.14 -14.90
CA ASP A 405 -17.12 -19.23 -14.31
C ASP A 405 -17.01 -19.27 -12.77
N THR A 406 -16.17 -18.37 -12.19
CA THR A 406 -16.13 -18.19 -10.73
C THR A 406 -17.42 -17.52 -10.23
N GLU A 407 -17.82 -17.83 -9.00
CA GLU A 407 -19.07 -17.29 -8.42
C GLU A 407 -19.13 -15.76 -8.42
N LEU A 408 -18.00 -15.10 -8.23
CA LEU A 408 -17.89 -13.64 -8.31
C LEU A 408 -18.36 -13.13 -9.68
N PHE A 409 -17.94 -13.77 -10.77
CA PHE A 409 -18.25 -13.35 -12.12
C PHE A 409 -19.58 -13.92 -12.65
N GLN A 410 -20.13 -14.95 -12.04
CA GLN A 410 -21.48 -15.44 -12.40
C GLN A 410 -22.56 -14.37 -12.21
N LYS A 411 -22.39 -13.47 -11.23
CA LYS A 411 -23.23 -12.30 -11.08
C LYS A 411 -23.16 -11.34 -12.29
N PHE A 412 -22.08 -11.40 -13.03
CA PHE A 412 -21.85 -10.62 -14.23
C PHE A 412 -22.03 -11.43 -15.53
N ALA A 413 -22.71 -12.57 -15.49
CA ALA A 413 -22.90 -13.43 -16.67
C ALA A 413 -23.45 -12.67 -17.89
N LYS A 414 -24.40 -11.74 -17.67
CA LYS A 414 -24.91 -10.85 -18.73
C LYS A 414 -23.83 -9.89 -19.27
N VAL A 415 -22.87 -9.51 -18.43
CA VAL A 415 -21.74 -8.68 -18.85
C VAL A 415 -20.75 -9.52 -19.66
N LYS A 416 -20.56 -10.81 -19.33
CA LYS A 416 -19.76 -11.75 -20.13
C LYS A 416 -20.29 -11.87 -21.55
N ASP A 417 -21.57 -12.15 -21.71
CA ASP A 417 -22.20 -12.26 -23.02
C ASP A 417 -22.04 -10.96 -23.83
N PHE A 418 -22.19 -9.83 -23.17
CA PHE A 418 -21.97 -8.52 -23.77
C PHE A 418 -20.51 -8.28 -24.20
N LEU A 419 -19.55 -8.66 -23.36
CA LEU A 419 -18.12 -8.53 -23.67
C LEU A 419 -17.68 -9.48 -24.79
N ASP A 420 -18.22 -10.70 -24.84
CA ASP A 420 -17.94 -11.68 -25.90
C ASP A 420 -18.50 -11.24 -27.26
N THR A 421 -19.64 -10.52 -27.29
CA THR A 421 -20.30 -10.07 -28.52
C THR A 421 -19.90 -8.67 -28.96
N SER A 422 -19.31 -7.86 -28.08
CA SER A 422 -19.03 -6.46 -28.33
C SER A 422 -17.70 -6.01 -27.72
N PRO A 423 -16.55 -6.55 -28.19
CA PRO A 423 -15.23 -6.26 -27.58
C PRO A 423 -14.87 -4.77 -27.54
N GLY A 424 -15.41 -3.97 -28.50
CA GLY A 424 -15.20 -2.52 -28.52
C GLY A 424 -15.93 -1.75 -27.43
N LEU A 425 -17.01 -2.29 -26.88
CA LEU A 425 -17.80 -1.66 -25.81
C LEU A 425 -17.28 -2.03 -24.40
N ALA A 426 -16.50 -3.09 -24.28
CA ALA A 426 -15.76 -3.41 -23.05
C ALA A 426 -14.87 -2.24 -22.59
N GLN A 427 -14.38 -1.45 -23.55
CA GLN A 427 -13.62 -0.24 -23.30
C GLN A 427 -14.40 0.86 -22.57
N VAL A 428 -15.72 0.87 -22.69
CA VAL A 428 -16.59 1.91 -22.07
C VAL A 428 -16.99 1.52 -20.66
N VAL A 429 -17.08 0.23 -20.35
CA VAL A 429 -17.52 -0.28 -19.04
C VAL A 429 -16.38 -0.25 -18.00
N VAL A 430 -15.13 -0.25 -18.46
CA VAL A 430 -13.92 -0.26 -17.60
C VAL A 430 -13.38 1.17 -17.38
N ARG A 431 -13.95 2.18 -18.01
CA ARG A 431 -13.68 3.59 -17.75
C ARG A 431 -14.65 4.17 -16.71
#